data_5add505a78f1baa48cb4c97cd35201c7
#
_entry.id   5add505a78f1baa48cb4c97cd35201c7
#
_cell.length_a   1.000
_cell.length_b   1.000
_cell.length_c   1.000
_cell.angle_alpha   90.00
_cell.angle_beta   90.00
_cell.angle_gamma   90.00
#
_symmetry.space_group_name_H-M   'P 1'
#
loop_
_entity.id
_entity.type
_entity.pdbx_description
1 polymer ?
#
loop_
_entity_poly.entity_id
_entity_poly.type
_entity_poly.pdbx_seq_one_letter_code
_entity_poly.pdbx_strand_id
1 'polypeptide(L)'
;MNIKKVIENKKDYLSLLLLADESENMIDKYLERGEMFVLEDNGVKGECVITKESEGTYEIKNIAIMPEEQRKGYGKHLIEFVLAYYTDCKIMLVGTGECSSILNFYYNCGFTESHRIKNFFIDNYDHIMIEDGIQLIDMIYLKAE
;
A
#
# COMPACT_ATOMS: atom_id res chain seq x y z
N MET A 1 -18.33 9.22 -4.90
CA MET A 1 -17.02 8.73 -4.44
C MET A 1 -16.09 9.90 -4.20
N ASN A 2 -15.40 9.88 -3.07
CA ASN A 2 -14.55 10.97 -2.65
C ASN A 2 -13.27 10.42 -2.02
N ILE A 3 -12.12 11.04 -2.33
CA ILE A 3 -10.84 10.70 -1.71
C ILE A 3 -10.35 11.94 -1.00
N LYS A 4 -10.09 11.81 0.30
CA LYS A 4 -9.65 12.94 1.12
C LYS A 4 -8.35 12.62 1.85
N LYS A 5 -7.53 13.64 2.08
CA LYS A 5 -6.31 13.52 2.86
C LYS A 5 -6.64 13.58 4.34
N VAL A 6 -6.09 12.64 5.11
CA VAL A 6 -6.26 12.59 6.56
C VAL A 6 -5.12 13.36 7.19
N ILE A 7 -5.46 14.45 7.89
CA ILE A 7 -4.44 15.36 8.44
C ILE A 7 -4.07 14.97 9.87
N GLU A 8 -5.02 14.46 10.66
CA GLU A 8 -4.78 14.08 12.04
C GLU A 8 -5.57 12.83 12.41
N ASN A 9 -5.20 12.20 13.52
CA ASN A 9 -5.89 11.00 14.03
C ASN A 9 -5.88 9.85 13.02
N LYS A 10 -4.74 9.64 12.37
CA LYS A 10 -4.59 8.59 11.34
C LYS A 10 -4.92 7.21 11.90
N LYS A 11 -4.68 6.97 13.19
CA LYS A 11 -4.95 5.68 13.81
C LYS A 11 -6.44 5.42 14.08
N ASP A 12 -7.31 6.39 13.81
CA ASP A 12 -8.74 6.12 13.75
C ASP A 12 -9.05 5.07 12.66
N TYR A 13 -8.15 4.92 11.69
CA TYR A 13 -8.27 3.95 10.60
C TYR A 13 -7.35 2.73 10.81
N LEU A 14 -6.92 2.46 12.05
CA LEU A 14 -5.95 1.39 12.32
C LEU A 14 -6.42 0.03 11.84
N SER A 15 -7.70 -0.30 12.02
CA SER A 15 -8.23 -1.58 11.59
C SER A 15 -8.07 -1.79 10.07
N LEU A 16 -8.19 -0.72 9.31
CA LEU A 16 -8.02 -0.75 7.86
C LEU A 16 -6.53 -0.86 7.50
N LEU A 17 -5.68 -0.09 8.17
CA LEU A 17 -4.23 -0.17 7.98
C LEU A 17 -3.69 -1.58 8.24
N LEU A 18 -4.21 -2.25 9.27
CA LEU A 18 -3.78 -3.59 9.64
C LEU A 18 -4.16 -4.66 8.61
N LEU A 19 -5.09 -4.38 7.71
CA LEU A 19 -5.40 -5.29 6.61
C LEU A 19 -4.23 -5.44 5.65
N ALA A 20 -3.46 -4.38 5.44
CA ALA A 20 -2.32 -4.39 4.52
C ALA A 20 -1.02 -4.73 5.23
N ASP A 21 -0.89 -4.39 6.51
CA ASP A 21 0.30 -4.65 7.31
C ASP A 21 -0.14 -5.02 8.72
N GLU A 22 -0.05 -6.30 9.07
CA GLU A 22 -0.58 -6.78 10.34
C GLU A 22 0.23 -6.36 11.57
N SER A 23 1.35 -5.67 11.38
CA SER A 23 2.19 -5.22 12.49
C SER A 23 2.04 -3.71 12.70
N GLU A 24 1.45 -3.32 13.82
CA GLU A 24 1.34 -1.90 14.17
C GLU A 24 2.72 -1.26 14.32
N ASN A 25 3.71 -2.00 14.84
CA ASN A 25 5.08 -1.51 14.96
C ASN A 25 5.69 -1.15 13.60
N MET A 26 5.37 -1.94 12.57
CA MET A 26 5.82 -1.64 11.21
C MET A 26 5.09 -0.41 10.66
N ILE A 27 3.78 -0.30 10.90
CA ILE A 27 2.99 0.85 10.49
C ILE A 27 3.54 2.13 11.12
N ASP A 28 3.92 2.08 12.39
CA ASP A 28 4.47 3.24 13.11
C ASP A 28 5.74 3.80 12.46
N LYS A 29 6.46 2.99 11.69
CA LYS A 29 7.68 3.43 11.03
C LYS A 29 7.44 4.44 9.91
N TYR A 30 6.24 4.50 9.35
CA TYR A 30 5.96 5.37 8.21
C TYR A 30 4.71 6.23 8.35
N LEU A 31 3.80 5.93 9.29
CA LEU A 31 2.48 6.56 9.30
C LEU A 31 2.54 8.08 9.52
N GLU A 32 3.32 8.53 10.51
CA GLU A 32 3.36 9.95 10.82
C GLU A 32 4.09 10.77 9.76
N ARG A 33 5.16 10.23 9.17
CA ARG A 33 5.89 10.93 8.12
C ARG A 33 5.22 10.83 6.76
N GLY A 34 4.28 9.90 6.61
CA GLY A 34 3.56 9.70 5.36
C GLY A 34 2.34 10.58 5.25
N GLU A 35 1.78 10.62 4.05
CA GLU A 35 0.49 11.24 3.80
C GLU A 35 -0.55 10.16 3.59
N MET A 36 -1.67 10.28 4.28
CA MET A 36 -2.72 9.28 4.26
C MET A 36 -3.94 9.79 3.52
N PHE A 37 -4.50 8.95 2.67
CA PHE A 37 -5.72 9.26 1.91
C PHE A 37 -6.77 8.19 2.20
N VAL A 38 -8.02 8.61 2.32
CA VAL A 38 -9.14 7.72 2.57
C VAL A 38 -10.16 7.89 1.46
N LEU A 39 -10.61 6.77 0.91
CA LEU A 39 -11.64 6.73 -0.11
C LEU A 39 -12.99 6.46 0.54
N GLU A 40 -13.95 7.34 0.27
CA GLU A 40 -15.32 7.24 0.78
C GLU A 40 -16.30 7.13 -0.38
N ASP A 41 -17.22 6.18 -0.27
CA ASP A 41 -18.31 5.97 -1.22
C ASP A 41 -19.45 5.33 -0.42
N ASN A 42 -20.31 6.18 0.18
CA ASN A 42 -21.28 5.75 1.18
C ASN A 42 -20.55 5.06 2.36
N GLY A 43 -19.63 5.80 2.99
CA GLY A 43 -18.77 5.30 4.05
C GLY A 43 -17.37 4.98 3.55
N VAL A 44 -16.48 4.71 4.49
CA VAL A 44 -15.07 4.43 4.19
C VAL A 44 -14.93 3.06 3.52
N LYS A 45 -14.28 3.03 2.36
CA LYS A 45 -14.07 1.79 1.58
C LYS A 45 -12.60 1.38 1.54
N GLY A 46 -11.68 2.33 1.66
CA GLY A 46 -10.27 2.03 1.59
C GLY A 46 -9.38 3.19 1.99
N GLU A 47 -8.08 2.92 2.06
CA GLU A 47 -7.07 3.91 2.40
C GLU A 47 -5.75 3.63 1.70
N CYS A 48 -4.87 4.64 1.66
CA CYS A 48 -3.47 4.41 1.31
C CYS A 48 -2.59 5.43 2.06
N VAL A 49 -1.34 5.05 2.26
CA VAL A 49 -0.31 5.91 2.87
C VAL A 49 0.85 6.00 1.91
N ILE A 50 1.26 7.22 1.62
CA ILE A 50 2.32 7.52 0.66
C ILE A 50 3.43 8.25 1.39
N THR A 51 4.68 7.86 1.15
CA THR A 51 5.85 8.57 1.66
C THR A 51 6.69 9.09 0.51
N LYS A 52 7.34 10.24 0.73
CA LYS A 52 8.36 10.75 -0.20
C LYS A 52 9.70 10.18 0.25
N GLU A 53 10.33 9.39 -0.60
CA GLU A 53 11.60 8.74 -0.25
C GLU A 53 12.81 9.55 -0.70
N SER A 54 12.70 10.26 -1.83
CA SER A 54 13.72 11.17 -2.33
C SER A 54 13.07 12.06 -3.39
N GLU A 55 13.85 12.96 -4.00
CA GLU A 55 13.31 13.81 -5.05
C GLU A 55 12.78 12.98 -6.20
N GLY A 56 11.50 13.15 -6.50
CA GLY A 56 10.84 12.45 -7.58
C GLY A 56 10.48 10.99 -7.28
N THR A 57 10.83 10.46 -6.10
CA THR A 57 10.55 9.07 -5.73
C THR A 57 9.60 9.03 -4.53
N TYR A 58 8.48 8.39 -4.72
CA TYR A 58 7.45 8.17 -3.68
C TYR A 58 7.20 6.68 -3.51
N GLU A 59 6.64 6.31 -2.38
CA GLU A 59 6.33 4.90 -2.12
C GLU A 59 4.94 4.77 -1.51
N ILE A 60 4.18 3.79 -2.00
CA ILE A 60 2.93 3.36 -1.37
C ILE A 60 3.34 2.42 -0.23
N LYS A 61 3.23 2.91 1.00
CA LYS A 61 3.59 2.13 2.20
C LYS A 61 2.47 1.23 2.68
N ASN A 62 1.24 1.62 2.42
CA ASN A 62 0.07 0.88 2.87
C ASN A 62 -1.06 1.19 1.90
N ILE A 63 -1.78 0.19 1.47
CA ILE A 63 -3.01 0.36 0.70
C ILE A 63 -3.94 -0.79 1.04
N ALA A 64 -5.14 -0.49 1.46
CA ALA A 64 -6.11 -1.50 1.85
C ALA A 64 -7.51 -1.10 1.44
N ILE A 65 -8.26 -2.07 0.97
CA ILE A 65 -9.69 -1.94 0.68
C ILE A 65 -10.40 -2.91 1.62
N MET A 66 -11.51 -2.47 2.21
CA MET A 66 -12.31 -3.34 3.07
C MET A 66 -12.65 -4.62 2.32
N PRO A 67 -12.54 -5.81 2.98
CA PRO A 67 -12.70 -7.08 2.26
C PRO A 67 -13.99 -7.20 1.46
N GLU A 68 -15.11 -6.75 2.01
CA GLU A 68 -16.43 -6.80 1.35
C GLU A 68 -16.55 -5.81 0.19
N GLU A 69 -15.60 -4.89 0.06
CA GLU A 69 -15.62 -3.86 -0.97
C GLU A 69 -14.56 -4.07 -2.06
N GLN A 70 -13.81 -5.17 -1.97
CA GLN A 70 -12.78 -5.49 -2.97
C GLN A 70 -13.41 -5.88 -4.30
N ARG A 71 -12.61 -5.79 -5.38
CA ARG A 71 -13.00 -6.12 -6.75
C ARG A 71 -14.07 -5.19 -7.34
N LYS A 72 -14.19 -3.98 -6.77
CA LYS A 72 -15.09 -2.93 -7.28
C LYS A 72 -14.32 -1.76 -7.91
N GLY A 73 -12.98 -1.88 -8.00
CA GLY A 73 -12.15 -0.85 -8.61
C GLY A 73 -11.64 0.21 -7.66
N TYR A 74 -11.92 0.12 -6.36
CA TYR A 74 -11.49 1.15 -5.39
C TYR A 74 -9.97 1.23 -5.26
N GLY A 75 -9.28 0.09 -5.25
CA GLY A 75 -7.83 0.08 -5.16
C GLY A 75 -7.17 0.77 -6.34
N LYS A 76 -7.66 0.50 -7.54
CA LYS A 76 -7.17 1.15 -8.75
C LYS A 76 -7.44 2.65 -8.73
N HIS A 77 -8.61 3.06 -8.23
CA HIS A 77 -8.94 4.48 -8.06
C HIS A 77 -7.96 5.19 -7.13
N LEU A 78 -7.61 4.56 -6.00
CA LEU A 78 -6.64 5.14 -5.07
C LEU A 78 -5.28 5.30 -5.73
N ILE A 79 -4.82 4.29 -6.45
CA ILE A 79 -3.53 4.34 -7.15
C ILE A 79 -3.53 5.44 -8.21
N GLU A 80 -4.57 5.50 -9.02
CA GLU A 80 -4.69 6.55 -10.04
C GLU A 80 -4.70 7.95 -9.40
N PHE A 81 -5.40 8.08 -8.26
CA PHE A 81 -5.45 9.35 -7.54
C PHE A 81 -4.06 9.79 -7.08
N VAL A 82 -3.30 8.91 -6.40
CA VAL A 82 -2.01 9.31 -5.86
C VAL A 82 -0.97 9.56 -6.96
N LEU A 83 -1.04 8.80 -8.06
CA LEU A 83 -0.16 9.06 -9.21
C LEU A 83 -0.41 10.43 -9.82
N ALA A 84 -1.66 10.89 -9.81
CA ALA A 84 -2.01 12.22 -10.31
C ALA A 84 -1.76 13.32 -9.27
N TYR A 85 -1.92 13.00 -8.00
CA TYR A 85 -1.77 13.96 -6.90
C TYR A 85 -0.33 14.48 -6.78
N TYR A 86 0.65 13.58 -6.89
CA TYR A 86 2.07 13.94 -6.78
C TYR A 86 2.63 14.29 -8.16
N THR A 87 2.44 15.55 -8.55
CA THR A 87 2.79 16.02 -9.90
C THR A 87 4.31 15.99 -10.18
N ASP A 88 5.13 15.97 -9.12
CA ASP A 88 6.58 15.87 -9.24
C ASP A 88 7.09 14.43 -9.14
N CYS A 89 6.19 13.46 -9.06
CA CYS A 89 6.56 12.06 -8.97
C CYS A 89 7.06 11.54 -10.31
N LYS A 90 8.27 10.97 -10.29
CA LYS A 90 8.86 10.29 -11.44
C LYS A 90 8.78 8.78 -11.29
N ILE A 91 8.91 8.29 -10.05
CA ILE A 91 8.84 6.87 -9.74
C ILE A 91 7.96 6.68 -8.51
N MET A 92 6.94 5.87 -8.63
CA MET A 92 6.13 5.42 -7.51
C MET A 92 6.49 3.97 -7.22
N LEU A 93 6.98 3.69 -6.01
CA LEU A 93 7.35 2.35 -5.57
C LEU A 93 6.25 1.74 -4.73
N VAL A 94 6.17 0.42 -4.75
CA VAL A 94 5.35 -0.33 -3.79
C VAL A 94 6.04 -1.66 -3.51
N GLY A 95 6.17 -2.01 -2.22
CA GLY A 95 6.70 -3.30 -1.81
C GLY A 95 5.57 -4.23 -1.40
N THR A 96 5.63 -5.49 -1.82
CA THR A 96 4.61 -6.47 -1.51
C THR A 96 5.21 -7.86 -1.38
N GLY A 97 4.45 -8.79 -0.79
CA GLY A 97 4.83 -10.19 -0.77
C GLY A 97 4.73 -10.80 -2.16
N GLU A 98 5.44 -11.90 -2.35
CA GLU A 98 5.44 -12.62 -3.63
C GLU A 98 4.20 -13.50 -3.72
N CYS A 99 3.07 -12.87 -4.03
CA CYS A 99 1.76 -13.51 -4.17
C CYS A 99 1.18 -13.06 -5.51
N SER A 100 0.86 -14.01 -6.39
CA SER A 100 0.50 -13.70 -7.77
C SER A 100 -0.76 -12.84 -7.89
N SER A 101 -1.74 -13.00 -7.02
CA SER A 101 -2.97 -12.19 -7.08
C SER A 101 -2.67 -10.72 -6.79
N ILE A 102 -1.80 -10.45 -5.81
CA ILE A 102 -1.41 -9.09 -5.46
C ILE A 102 -0.52 -8.48 -6.53
N LEU A 103 0.46 -9.25 -7.01
CA LEU A 103 1.35 -8.79 -8.09
C LEU A 103 0.56 -8.44 -9.35
N ASN A 104 -0.40 -9.28 -9.72
CA ASN A 104 -1.24 -9.04 -10.90
C ASN A 104 -2.08 -7.77 -10.76
N PHE A 105 -2.56 -7.49 -9.55
CA PHE A 105 -3.27 -6.24 -9.29
C PHE A 105 -2.41 -5.04 -9.65
N TYR A 106 -1.16 -5.02 -9.18
CA TYR A 106 -0.25 -3.91 -9.46
C TYR A 106 0.17 -3.87 -10.93
N TYR A 107 0.40 -5.02 -11.56
CA TYR A 107 0.69 -5.06 -13.00
C TYR A 107 -0.44 -4.44 -13.81
N ASN A 108 -1.69 -4.73 -13.43
CA ASN A 108 -2.85 -4.15 -14.08
C ASN A 108 -2.99 -2.65 -13.84
N CYS A 109 -2.34 -2.13 -12.81
CA CYS A 109 -2.29 -0.69 -12.54
C CYS A 109 -1.09 0.00 -13.23
N GLY A 110 -0.30 -0.74 -14.00
CA GLY A 110 0.83 -0.17 -14.74
C GLY A 110 2.18 -0.29 -14.08
N PHE A 111 2.27 -1.06 -13.00
CA PHE A 111 3.54 -1.28 -12.32
C PHE A 111 4.33 -2.41 -13.00
N THR A 112 5.66 -2.34 -12.88
CA THR A 112 6.59 -3.37 -13.33
C THR A 112 7.56 -3.70 -12.21
N GLU A 113 8.26 -4.83 -12.31
CA GLU A 113 9.22 -5.21 -11.26
C GLU A 113 10.39 -4.23 -11.19
N SER A 114 10.81 -3.90 -9.98
CA SER A 114 11.97 -3.08 -9.71
C SER A 114 13.10 -3.93 -9.10
N HIS A 115 12.92 -4.40 -7.87
CA HIS A 115 13.93 -5.19 -7.15
C HIS A 115 13.24 -5.99 -6.05
N ARG A 116 14.02 -6.81 -5.34
CA ARG A 116 13.49 -7.57 -4.19
C ARG A 116 14.42 -7.44 -2.99
N ILE A 117 13.82 -7.56 -1.81
CA ILE A 117 14.57 -7.65 -0.55
C ILE A 117 14.41 -9.08 -0.06
N LYS A 118 15.50 -9.85 -0.11
CA LYS A 118 15.48 -11.26 0.29
C LYS A 118 15.16 -11.40 1.77
N ASN A 119 14.33 -12.38 2.09
CA ASN A 119 13.99 -12.76 3.47
C ASN A 119 13.34 -11.62 4.28
N PHE A 120 12.77 -10.61 3.62
CA PHE A 120 12.19 -9.46 4.31
C PHE A 120 11.15 -9.88 5.35
N PHE A 121 10.25 -10.77 5.00
CA PHE A 121 9.17 -11.18 5.90
C PHE A 121 9.66 -12.11 7.01
N ILE A 122 10.76 -12.82 6.79
CA ILE A 122 11.38 -13.65 7.84
C ILE A 122 12.12 -12.76 8.84
N ASP A 123 12.83 -11.74 8.33
CA ASP A 123 13.68 -10.88 9.16
C ASP A 123 12.92 -9.82 9.94
N ASN A 124 11.72 -9.40 9.48
CA ASN A 124 11.00 -8.27 10.05
C ASN A 124 9.73 -8.64 10.82
N TYR A 125 9.30 -9.90 10.79
CA TYR A 125 8.11 -10.36 11.50
C TYR A 125 8.50 -11.56 12.37
N ASP A 126 7.84 -11.68 13.52
CA ASP A 126 8.16 -12.71 14.52
C ASP A 126 7.43 -14.03 14.30
N HIS A 127 6.70 -14.14 13.20
CA HIS A 127 5.95 -15.36 12.86
C HIS A 127 5.89 -15.51 11.34
N ILE A 128 5.47 -16.69 10.89
CA ILE A 128 5.32 -16.96 9.47
C ILE A 128 4.16 -16.14 8.93
N MET A 129 4.41 -15.37 7.85
CA MET A 129 3.42 -14.58 7.16
C MET A 129 2.88 -15.37 5.98
N ILE A 130 1.56 -15.52 5.91
CA ILE A 130 0.91 -16.28 4.83
C ILE A 130 -0.13 -15.41 4.14
N GLU A 131 -0.15 -15.44 2.82
CA GLU A 131 -1.13 -14.75 1.98
C GLU A 131 -1.61 -15.72 0.89
N ASP A 132 -2.92 -15.93 0.79
CA ASP A 132 -3.51 -16.88 -0.16
C ASP A 132 -2.86 -18.28 -0.08
N GLY A 133 -2.56 -18.74 1.14
CA GLY A 133 -1.94 -20.03 1.37
C GLY A 133 -0.45 -20.11 1.03
N ILE A 134 0.17 -19.01 0.67
CA ILE A 134 1.60 -18.95 0.29
C ILE A 134 2.38 -18.25 1.39
N GLN A 135 3.49 -18.85 1.82
CA GLN A 135 4.38 -18.21 2.79
C GLN A 135 5.13 -17.06 2.12
N LEU A 136 5.04 -15.88 2.71
CA LEU A 136 5.78 -14.71 2.25
C LEU A 136 7.21 -14.78 2.80
N ILE A 137 8.18 -14.65 1.92
CA ILE A 137 9.60 -14.71 2.25
C ILE A 137 10.27 -13.42 1.83
N ASP A 138 10.37 -13.17 0.54
CA ASP A 138 10.97 -11.96 -0.02
C ASP A 138 9.92 -10.88 -0.20
N MET A 139 10.36 -9.61 -0.09
CA MET A 139 9.53 -8.50 -0.53
C MET A 139 9.88 -8.18 -1.98
N ILE A 140 8.86 -8.10 -2.82
CA ILE A 140 9.01 -7.71 -4.22
C ILE A 140 8.68 -6.23 -4.33
N TYR A 141 9.62 -5.43 -4.82
CA TYR A 141 9.38 -4.03 -5.11
C TYR A 141 8.97 -3.85 -6.56
N LEU A 142 7.88 -3.14 -6.75
CA LEU A 142 7.34 -2.77 -8.06
C LEU A 142 7.42 -1.26 -8.22
N LYS A 143 7.43 -0.79 -9.46
CA LYS A 143 7.50 0.63 -9.77
C LYS A 143 6.56 1.01 -10.91
N ALA A 144 6.02 2.23 -10.82
CA ALA A 144 5.31 2.90 -11.91
C ALA A 144 6.10 4.16 -12.25
N GLU A 145 6.36 4.35 -13.53
CA GLU A 145 7.13 5.51 -14.03
C GLU A 145 6.28 6.42 -14.89
#